data_ac5e08a48d5226792114cd17ab115ba2
#
_entry.id   ac5e08a48d5226792114cd17ab115ba2
#
_cell.length_a   1.000
_cell.length_b   1.000
_cell.length_c   1.000
_cell.angle_alpha   90.00
_cell.angle_beta   90.00
_cell.angle_gamma   90.00
#
_symmetry.space_group_name_H-M   'P 1'
#
loop_
_entity.id
_entity.type
_entity.pdbx_description
1 polymer ?
#
loop_
_entity_poly.entity_id
_entity_poly.type
_entity_poly.pdbx_seq_one_letter_code
_entity_poly.pdbx_strand_id
1 'polypeptide(L)'
;MLENHKTKLVLFDLDGTLIDTAPDFLMSLNNVLNRYGKKNVTAQEIRNHISEGSSKLIKFFFEIGDEHEDFKKYKSDFLSEYKKNLNKKSRLFDGMPDLLDYLDEHSIMYGIVTNKFFE
;
A
#
# COMPACT_ATOMS: atom_id res chain seq x y z
N MET A 1 17.95 13.70 18.54
CA MET A 1 18.12 13.82 17.12
C MET A 1 19.05 12.75 16.59
N LEU A 2 18.99 12.47 15.31
CA LEU A 2 19.78 11.39 14.74
C LEU A 2 21.28 11.58 14.89
N GLU A 3 21.77 12.81 14.79
CA GLU A 3 23.19 13.11 14.86
C GLU A 3 23.80 12.82 16.24
N ASN A 4 22.97 12.78 17.28
CA ASN A 4 23.43 12.48 18.63
C ASN A 4 23.19 11.02 19.03
N HIS A 5 22.66 10.26 18.13
CA HIS A 5 22.29 8.90 18.41
C HIS A 5 23.21 7.94 17.72
N LYS A 6 23.26 6.74 18.26
CA LYS A 6 24.01 5.67 17.65
C LYS A 6 23.14 4.86 16.71
N THR A 7 22.11 5.52 16.16
CA THR A 7 21.22 4.88 15.18
C THR A 7 22.02 4.48 13.96
N LYS A 8 21.94 3.22 13.61
CA LYS A 8 22.68 2.67 12.48
C LYS A 8 21.77 2.11 11.41
N LEU A 9 20.50 1.96 11.73
CA LEU A 9 19.52 1.35 10.81
C LEU A 9 18.16 1.97 11.03
N VAL A 10 17.51 2.34 9.92
CA VAL A 10 16.13 2.80 9.91
C VAL A 10 15.34 1.86 9.01
N LEU A 11 14.19 1.40 9.48
CA LEU A 11 13.31 0.56 8.69
C LEU A 11 12.06 1.34 8.29
N PHE A 12 11.69 1.24 7.03
CA PHE A 12 10.50 1.89 6.49
C PHE A 12 9.46 0.86 6.11
N ASP A 13 8.21 1.15 6.46
CA ASP A 13 7.08 0.45 5.85
C ASP A 13 6.97 0.96 4.40
N LEU A 14 6.81 0.05 3.44
CA LEU A 14 6.79 0.42 2.04
C LEU A 14 5.50 1.15 1.67
N ASP A 15 4.37 0.46 1.88
CA ASP A 15 3.07 0.98 1.44
C ASP A 15 2.55 2.02 2.42
N GLY A 16 2.25 3.22 1.92
CA GLY A 16 1.70 4.26 2.75
C GLY A 16 2.73 5.04 3.55
N THR A 17 4.02 4.69 3.46
CA THR A 17 5.10 5.41 4.15
C THR A 17 6.17 5.85 3.18
N LEU A 18 6.85 4.91 2.54
CA LEU A 18 7.93 5.25 1.60
C LEU A 18 7.36 5.58 0.22
N ILE A 19 6.43 4.77 -0.25
CA ILE A 19 5.82 4.92 -1.57
C ILE A 19 4.32 5.16 -1.41
N ASP A 20 3.82 6.15 -2.13
CA ASP A 20 2.39 6.41 -2.18
C ASP A 20 1.76 5.47 -3.20
N THR A 21 1.31 4.32 -2.70
CA THR A 21 0.66 3.30 -3.52
C THR A 21 -0.86 3.46 -3.57
N ALA A 22 -1.41 4.43 -2.85
CA ALA A 22 -2.85 4.64 -2.81
C ALA A 22 -3.49 4.84 -4.19
N PRO A 23 -2.88 5.60 -5.12
CA PRO A 23 -3.49 5.76 -6.44
C PRO A 23 -3.68 4.44 -7.19
N ASP A 24 -2.70 3.55 -7.14
CA ASP A 24 -2.80 2.25 -7.82
C ASP A 24 -3.80 1.34 -7.12
N PHE A 25 -3.81 1.33 -5.79
CA PHE A 25 -4.80 0.60 -5.01
C PHE A 25 -6.21 1.10 -5.31
N LEU A 26 -6.38 2.43 -5.32
CA LEU A 26 -7.69 3.03 -5.56
C LEU A 26 -8.25 2.64 -6.93
N MET A 27 -7.43 2.75 -7.96
CA MET A 27 -7.85 2.39 -9.30
C MET A 27 -8.22 0.92 -9.38
N SER A 28 -7.39 0.06 -8.82
CA SER A 28 -7.61 -1.39 -8.86
C SER A 28 -8.84 -1.79 -8.09
N LEU A 29 -9.02 -1.24 -6.88
CA LEU A 29 -10.18 -1.57 -6.06
C LEU A 29 -11.47 -1.08 -6.70
N ASN A 30 -11.48 0.15 -7.21
CA ASN A 30 -12.69 0.68 -7.84
C ASN A 30 -13.06 -0.08 -9.10
N ASN A 31 -12.07 -0.55 -9.87
CA ASN A 31 -12.34 -1.38 -11.04
C ASN A 31 -13.07 -2.67 -10.64
N VAL A 32 -12.63 -3.30 -9.56
CA VAL A 32 -13.25 -4.53 -9.09
C VAL A 32 -14.61 -4.25 -8.47
N LEU A 33 -14.72 -3.20 -7.64
CA LEU A 33 -16.01 -2.83 -7.04
C LEU A 33 -17.06 -2.57 -8.12
N ASN A 34 -16.69 -1.81 -9.15
CA ASN A 34 -17.61 -1.50 -10.24
C ASN A 34 -18.01 -2.74 -11.02
N ARG A 35 -17.11 -3.71 -11.17
CA ARG A 35 -17.39 -4.98 -11.84
C ARG A 35 -18.54 -5.72 -11.16
N TYR A 36 -18.67 -5.55 -9.84
CA TYR A 36 -19.71 -6.22 -9.05
C TYR A 36 -20.84 -5.26 -8.66
N GLY A 37 -20.94 -4.12 -9.34
CA GLY A 37 -22.04 -3.18 -9.14
C GLY A 37 -21.97 -2.39 -7.84
N LYS A 38 -20.81 -2.29 -7.24
CA LYS A 38 -20.61 -1.54 -6.00
C LYS A 38 -20.07 -0.16 -6.28
N LYS A 39 -20.27 0.75 -5.31
CA LYS A 39 -19.87 2.15 -5.45
C LYS A 39 -18.36 2.31 -5.31
N ASN A 40 -17.83 3.34 -5.96
CA ASN A 40 -16.43 3.72 -5.81
C ASN A 40 -16.14 4.16 -4.38
N VAL A 41 -14.91 3.92 -3.96
CA VAL A 41 -14.37 4.47 -2.71
C VAL A 41 -13.44 5.63 -3.02
N THR A 42 -13.21 6.48 -2.02
CA THR A 42 -12.36 7.65 -2.19
C THR A 42 -10.91 7.34 -1.83
N ALA A 43 -10.01 8.21 -2.28
CA ALA A 43 -8.60 8.10 -1.91
C ALA A 43 -8.40 8.16 -0.40
N GLN A 44 -9.16 9.02 0.28
CA GLN A 44 -9.06 9.16 1.73
C GLN A 44 -9.44 7.87 2.44
N GLU A 45 -10.52 7.24 2.00
CA GLU A 45 -10.97 5.98 2.59
C GLU A 45 -9.93 4.88 2.42
N ILE A 46 -9.35 4.76 1.23
CA ILE A 46 -8.39 3.69 0.99
C ILE A 46 -7.07 3.94 1.73
N ARG A 47 -6.65 5.20 1.89
CA ARG A 47 -5.42 5.52 2.61
C ARG A 47 -5.45 5.05 4.06
N ASN A 48 -6.62 5.05 4.66
CA ASN A 48 -6.79 4.61 6.05
C ASN A 48 -6.57 3.10 6.22
N HIS A 49 -6.62 2.33 5.15
CA HIS A 49 -6.58 0.87 5.22
C HIS A 49 -5.47 0.22 4.40
N ILE A 50 -4.69 1.01 3.67
CA ILE A 50 -3.78 0.46 2.67
C ILE A 50 -2.66 -0.40 3.27
N SER A 51 -2.22 -0.07 4.47
CA SER A 51 -1.14 -0.81 5.12
C SER A 51 -1.58 -2.11 5.77
N GLU A 52 -2.89 -2.35 5.82
CA GLU A 52 -3.43 -3.54 6.47
C GLU A 52 -3.37 -4.81 5.63
N GLY A 53 -3.08 -4.66 4.34
CA GLY A 53 -2.99 -5.78 3.43
C GLY A 53 -4.28 -6.03 2.66
N SER A 54 -4.16 -6.78 1.57
CA SER A 54 -5.27 -6.98 0.63
C SER A 54 -6.46 -7.70 1.24
N SER A 55 -6.22 -8.68 2.11
CA SER A 55 -7.32 -9.43 2.72
C SER A 55 -8.23 -8.54 3.55
N LYS A 56 -7.65 -7.69 4.39
CA LYS A 56 -8.44 -6.77 5.21
C LYS A 56 -9.12 -5.72 4.35
N LEU A 57 -8.45 -5.25 3.32
CA LEU A 57 -8.99 -4.28 2.38
C LEU A 57 -10.27 -4.83 1.73
N ILE A 58 -10.21 -6.04 1.22
CA ILE A 58 -11.35 -6.68 0.58
C ILE A 58 -12.50 -6.88 1.57
N LYS A 59 -12.19 -7.38 2.76
CA LYS A 59 -13.24 -7.58 3.77
C LYS A 59 -13.93 -6.29 4.13
N PHE A 60 -13.18 -5.23 4.28
CA PHE A 60 -13.73 -3.94 4.68
C PHE A 60 -14.62 -3.34 3.58
N PHE A 61 -14.08 -3.24 2.36
CA PHE A 61 -14.79 -2.53 1.29
C PHE A 61 -15.87 -3.36 0.62
N PHE A 62 -15.80 -4.67 0.67
CA PHE A 62 -16.89 -5.54 0.21
C PHE A 62 -17.86 -5.90 1.34
N GLU A 63 -17.55 -5.52 2.58
CA GLU A 63 -18.38 -5.75 3.76
C GLU A 63 -18.68 -7.24 3.95
N ILE A 64 -17.63 -8.06 3.89
CA ILE A 64 -17.72 -9.51 4.03
C ILE A 64 -16.70 -10.01 5.05
N GLY A 65 -16.88 -11.25 5.51
CA GLY A 65 -15.93 -11.91 6.37
C GLY A 65 -15.06 -12.91 5.62
N ASP A 66 -14.12 -13.52 6.34
CA ASP A 66 -13.21 -14.52 5.76
C ASP A 66 -13.95 -15.72 5.18
N GLU A 67 -15.09 -16.05 5.75
CA GLU A 67 -15.84 -17.25 5.38
C GLU A 67 -16.84 -17.01 4.24
N HIS A 68 -16.93 -15.76 3.79
CA HIS A 68 -17.84 -15.46 2.67
C HIS A 68 -17.38 -16.24 1.44
N GLU A 69 -18.33 -16.84 0.75
CA GLU A 69 -18.03 -17.71 -0.40
C GLU A 69 -17.28 -16.99 -1.51
N ASP A 70 -17.49 -15.68 -1.68
CA ASP A 70 -16.87 -14.90 -2.74
C ASP A 70 -15.60 -14.18 -2.31
N PHE A 71 -15.16 -14.38 -1.07
CA PHE A 71 -13.96 -13.67 -0.58
C PHE A 71 -12.73 -13.94 -1.44
N LYS A 72 -12.48 -15.21 -1.75
CA LYS A 72 -11.32 -15.59 -2.56
C LYS A 72 -11.40 -15.00 -3.97
N LYS A 73 -12.59 -14.96 -4.52
CA LYS A 73 -12.83 -14.41 -5.85
C LYS A 73 -12.55 -12.92 -5.88
N TYR A 74 -13.10 -12.17 -4.93
CA TYR A 74 -12.87 -10.73 -4.84
C TYR A 74 -11.40 -10.41 -4.61
N LYS A 75 -10.75 -11.16 -3.73
CA LYS A 75 -9.33 -10.95 -3.46
C LYS A 75 -8.49 -11.25 -4.69
N SER A 76 -8.78 -12.34 -5.39
CA SER A 76 -8.07 -12.72 -6.62
C SER A 76 -8.25 -11.66 -7.70
N ASP A 77 -9.47 -11.17 -7.88
CA ASP A 77 -9.73 -10.14 -8.86
C ASP A 77 -8.98 -8.85 -8.53
N PHE A 78 -8.97 -8.46 -7.26
CA PHE A 78 -8.24 -7.28 -6.83
C PHE A 78 -6.74 -7.43 -7.07
N LEU A 79 -6.15 -8.54 -6.69
CA LEU A 79 -4.72 -8.76 -6.86
C LEU A 79 -4.34 -8.76 -8.35
N SER A 80 -5.18 -9.34 -9.18
CA SER A 80 -4.97 -9.33 -10.63
C SER A 80 -5.02 -7.92 -11.20
N GLU A 81 -6.01 -7.13 -10.79
CA GLU A 81 -6.10 -5.73 -11.20
C GLU A 81 -4.91 -4.91 -10.69
N TYR A 82 -4.54 -5.10 -9.44
CA TYR A 82 -3.42 -4.38 -8.86
C TYR A 82 -2.12 -4.70 -9.59
N LYS A 83 -1.92 -5.96 -9.94
CA LYS A 83 -0.73 -6.38 -10.68
C LYS A 83 -0.65 -5.69 -12.03
N LYS A 84 -1.79 -5.54 -12.71
CA LYS A 84 -1.84 -4.83 -14.00
C LYS A 84 -1.53 -3.34 -13.86
N ASN A 85 -1.90 -2.76 -12.73
CA ASN A 85 -1.80 -1.32 -12.51
C ASN A 85 -0.58 -0.93 -11.67
N LEU A 86 0.23 -1.91 -11.31
CA LEU A 86 1.37 -1.67 -10.43
C LEU A 86 2.32 -0.64 -11.02
N ASN A 87 2.67 0.35 -10.20
CA ASN A 87 3.59 1.43 -10.55
C ASN A 87 3.09 2.39 -11.63
N LYS A 88 1.82 2.34 -11.99
CA LYS A 88 1.29 3.27 -12.97
C LYS A 88 1.16 4.68 -12.43
N LYS A 89 0.78 4.81 -11.16
CA LYS A 89 0.54 6.11 -10.52
C LYS A 89 1.25 6.24 -9.18
N SER A 90 1.86 5.18 -8.68
CA SER A 90 2.56 5.21 -7.39
C SER A 90 3.86 6.01 -7.50
N ARG A 91 4.22 6.70 -6.42
CA ARG A 91 5.45 7.48 -6.35
C ARG A 91 5.87 7.60 -4.89
N LEU A 92 7.10 8.05 -4.66
CA LEU A 92 7.56 8.36 -3.31
C LEU A 92 6.74 9.52 -2.76
N PHE A 93 6.44 9.46 -1.46
CA PHE A 93 5.80 10.59 -0.79
C PHE A 93 6.74 11.80 -0.80
N ASP A 94 6.15 12.99 -0.78
CA ASP A 94 6.90 14.23 -0.71
C ASP A 94 7.79 14.22 0.54
N GLY A 95 9.02 14.65 0.38
CA GLY A 95 10.00 14.67 1.45
C GLY A 95 10.78 13.37 1.61
N MET A 96 10.33 12.25 1.04
CA MET A 96 11.05 10.99 1.14
C MET A 96 12.41 11.02 0.44
N PRO A 97 12.52 11.57 -0.78
CA PRO A 97 13.84 11.65 -1.39
C PRO A 97 14.85 12.42 -0.53
N ASP A 98 14.43 13.54 0.07
CA ASP A 98 15.30 14.31 0.93
C ASP A 98 15.71 13.54 2.18
N LEU A 99 14.77 12.80 2.78
CA LEU A 99 15.07 11.97 3.93
C LEU A 99 16.08 10.88 3.60
N LEU A 100 15.89 10.20 2.47
CA LEU A 100 16.81 9.14 2.06
C LEU A 100 18.20 9.71 1.80
N ASP A 101 18.30 10.89 1.19
CA ASP A 101 19.58 11.56 0.98
C ASP A 101 20.24 11.90 2.31
N TYR A 102 19.48 12.38 3.30
CA TYR A 102 19.98 12.66 4.63
C TYR A 102 20.60 11.40 5.26
N LEU A 103 19.89 10.28 5.16
CA LEU A 103 20.38 9.02 5.72
C LEU A 103 21.67 8.58 5.03
N ASP A 104 21.76 8.72 3.73
CA ASP A 104 22.96 8.39 2.97
C ASP A 104 24.14 9.28 3.38
N GLU A 105 23.91 10.58 3.53
CA GLU A 105 24.94 11.54 3.90
C GLU A 105 25.49 11.26 5.29
N HIS A 106 24.68 10.73 6.19
CA HIS A 106 25.08 10.43 7.56
C HIS A 106 25.46 8.97 7.75
N SER A 107 25.59 8.22 6.66
CA SER A 107 25.97 6.82 6.67
C SER A 107 25.04 5.97 7.54
N ILE A 108 23.78 6.31 7.55
CA ILE A 108 22.74 5.55 8.24
C ILE A 108 22.12 4.59 7.26
N MET A 109 22.21 3.29 7.55
CA MET A 109 21.60 2.28 6.71
C MET A 109 20.08 2.30 6.88
N TYR A 110 19.37 1.97 5.80
CA TYR A 110 17.93 1.83 5.90
C TYR A 110 17.49 0.60 5.11
N GLY A 111 16.37 0.05 5.52
CA GLY A 111 15.76 -1.08 4.85
C GLY A 111 14.27 -0.85 4.70
N ILE A 112 13.64 -1.70 3.92
CA ILE A 112 12.22 -1.60 3.59
C ILE A 112 11.53 -2.85 4.09
N VAL A 113 10.43 -2.64 4.84
CA VAL A 113 9.58 -3.73 5.33
C VAL A 113 8.22 -3.59 4.65
N THR A 114 7.70 -4.68 4.14
CA THR A 114 6.40 -4.64 3.48
C THR A 114 5.62 -5.93 3.77
N ASN A 115 4.32 -5.79 3.91
CA ASN A 115 3.42 -6.94 3.93
C ASN A 115 2.67 -7.10 2.62
N LYS A 116 3.15 -6.45 1.57
CA LYS A 116 2.59 -6.57 0.24
C LYS A 116 2.85 -7.98 -0.31
N PHE A 117 1.87 -8.50 -1.02
CA PHE A 117 1.96 -9.81 -1.63
C PHE A 117 2.66 -9.69 -2.97
N PHE A 118 3.71 -10.47 -3.16
CA PHE A 118 4.41 -10.56 -4.44
C PHE A 118 4.23 -11.95 -5.02
N GLU A 119 3.78 -12.02 -6.26
CA GLU A 119 3.55 -13.26 -6.95
C GLU A 119 4.36 -13.33 -8.23
#